data_69c07c420864b6fe1b3841df0c6823c9
#
_entry.id   69c07c420864b6fe1b3841df0c6823c9
#
_cell.length_a   1.000
_cell.length_b   1.000
_cell.length_c   1.000
_cell.angle_alpha   90.00
_cell.angle_beta   90.00
_cell.angle_gamma   90.00
#
_symmetry.space_group_name_H-M   'P 1'
#
loop_
_entity.id
_entity.type
_entity.pdbx_description
1 polymer ?
#
loop_
_entity_poly.entity_id
_entity_poly.type
_entity_poly.pdbx_seq_one_letter_code
_entity_poly.pdbx_strand_id
1 'polypeptide(L)'
;MFVMTLFASTPGTRLGSLGSLGLAVAWTAASFTAVAPAPAMAQNPSKAYYRAELAQPAAQPKAIAGDLVWACNGTSCTADKGTSRPLRICRDLNRKFGEITNFTAKGEQLAAEDLEKCNG
;
A
#
# COMPACT_ATOMS: atom_id res chain seq x y z
N MET A 1 -0.70 2.09 -35.47
CA MET A 1 0.60 2.50 -36.02
C MET A 1 1.22 3.52 -35.06
N PHE A 2 2.13 3.08 -34.22
CA PHE A 2 2.87 3.98 -33.33
C PHE A 2 4.23 4.24 -33.94
N VAL A 3 4.51 5.49 -34.25
CA VAL A 3 5.79 5.94 -34.79
C VAL A 3 6.69 6.27 -33.58
N MET A 4 7.69 5.43 -33.34
CA MET A 4 8.76 5.70 -32.39
C MET A 4 9.77 6.63 -33.06
N THR A 5 9.87 7.87 -32.59
CA THR A 5 10.94 8.79 -32.97
C THR A 5 12.11 8.63 -32.03
N LEU A 6 13.17 7.99 -32.50
CA LEU A 6 14.46 7.90 -31.85
C LEU A 6 15.21 9.22 -32.08
N PHE A 7 15.41 10.01 -31.01
CA PHE A 7 16.37 11.08 -31.03
C PHE A 7 17.74 10.56 -30.63
N ALA A 8 18.60 10.42 -31.62
CA ALA A 8 20.02 10.18 -31.42
C ALA A 8 20.71 11.51 -31.15
N SER A 9 21.17 11.70 -29.91
CA SER A 9 22.07 12.79 -29.56
C SER A 9 23.52 12.35 -29.74
N THR A 10 24.19 12.92 -30.71
CA THR A 10 25.62 12.77 -30.93
C THR A 10 26.41 13.69 -30.00
N PRO A 11 27.41 13.19 -29.24
CA PRO A 11 28.34 14.06 -28.52
C PRO A 11 29.42 14.54 -29.47
N GLY A 12 29.42 15.84 -29.69
CA GLY A 12 30.50 16.51 -30.40
C GLY A 12 31.75 16.60 -29.54
N THR A 13 32.76 15.86 -29.91
CA THR A 13 34.10 15.96 -29.35
C THR A 13 34.82 17.17 -29.92
N ARG A 14 35.11 18.15 -29.12
CA ARG A 14 36.08 19.16 -29.49
C ARG A 14 37.31 19.02 -28.60
N LEU A 15 38.39 18.54 -29.18
CA LEU A 15 39.74 18.68 -28.65
C LEU A 15 40.16 20.15 -28.73
N GLY A 16 40.57 20.72 -27.64
CA GLY A 16 41.18 22.01 -27.54
C GLY A 16 42.06 22.10 -26.30
N SER A 17 43.32 21.76 -26.47
CA SER A 17 44.55 22.40 -26.06
C SER A 17 44.70 22.98 -24.65
N LEU A 18 45.61 22.34 -23.91
CA LEU A 18 46.70 22.91 -23.07
C LEU A 18 46.40 24.14 -22.22
N GLY A 19 46.52 23.96 -20.93
CA GLY A 19 46.85 25.07 -20.05
C GLY A 19 46.50 24.85 -18.57
N SER A 20 47.56 24.57 -17.80
CA SER A 20 47.76 24.97 -16.41
C SER A 20 46.86 24.40 -15.29
N LEU A 21 47.54 23.60 -14.46
CA LEU A 21 47.55 23.73 -12.98
C LEU A 21 46.28 24.36 -12.37
N GLY A 22 45.39 23.55 -11.90
CA GLY A 22 44.26 24.01 -11.11
C GLY A 22 43.80 22.90 -10.19
N LEU A 23 44.15 23.06 -8.95
CA LEU A 23 43.54 22.55 -7.73
C LEU A 23 42.41 21.52 -7.92
N ALA A 24 42.75 20.30 -7.51
CA ALA A 24 41.74 19.28 -7.29
C ALA A 24 40.79 19.74 -6.18
N VAL A 25 39.66 20.33 -6.56
CA VAL A 25 38.53 20.47 -5.66
C VAL A 25 37.89 19.08 -5.55
N ALA A 26 38.15 18.41 -4.45
CA ALA A 26 37.44 17.22 -4.10
C ALA A 26 35.96 17.57 -3.94
N TRP A 27 35.19 17.28 -4.96
CA TRP A 27 33.75 17.30 -4.85
C TRP A 27 33.36 16.08 -4.00
N THR A 28 33.20 16.31 -2.71
CA THR A 28 32.48 15.37 -1.88
C THR A 28 31.04 15.34 -2.42
N ALA A 29 30.75 14.34 -3.19
CA ALA A 29 29.36 14.03 -3.53
C ALA A 29 28.65 13.74 -2.22
N ALA A 30 27.92 14.74 -1.72
CA ALA A 30 26.97 14.53 -0.65
C ALA A 30 25.91 13.56 -1.22
N SER A 31 26.04 12.31 -0.86
CA SER A 31 25.01 11.32 -1.13
C SER A 31 23.79 11.74 -0.31
N PHE A 32 22.90 12.47 -0.93
CA PHE A 32 21.56 12.63 -0.39
C PHE A 32 20.90 11.27 -0.46
N THR A 33 21.04 10.50 0.60
CA THR A 33 20.13 9.39 0.81
C THR A 33 18.75 10.03 0.97
N ALA A 34 17.97 9.98 -0.08
CA ALA A 34 16.56 10.30 0.00
C ALA A 34 15.96 9.31 0.99
N VAL A 35 15.80 9.74 2.23
CA VAL A 35 14.99 9.03 3.20
C VAL A 35 13.58 9.18 2.68
N ALA A 36 13.08 8.15 1.98
CA ALA A 36 11.67 8.08 1.66
C ALA A 36 10.90 8.19 2.98
N PRO A 37 9.97 9.15 3.12
CA PRO A 37 9.17 9.21 4.32
C PRO A 37 8.48 7.86 4.46
N ALA A 38 8.81 7.13 5.52
CA ALA A 38 8.06 5.94 5.88
C ALA A 38 6.60 6.35 5.98
N PRO A 39 5.65 5.61 5.33
CA PRO A 39 4.25 5.96 5.49
C PRO A 39 3.96 5.92 6.99
N ALA A 40 3.80 7.11 7.57
CA ALA A 40 3.36 7.26 8.93
C ALA A 40 1.99 6.62 8.99
N MET A 41 1.80 5.55 9.79
CA MET A 41 0.56 4.78 9.95
C MET A 41 0.46 3.52 9.10
N ALA A 42 1.55 2.85 8.81
CA ALA A 42 1.45 1.42 8.56
C ALA A 42 0.99 0.80 9.89
N GLN A 43 -0.33 0.64 10.04
CA GLN A 43 -0.84 -0.27 11.06
C GLN A 43 -0.15 -1.59 10.79
N ASN A 44 0.65 -2.04 11.76
CA ASN A 44 1.35 -3.31 11.60
C ASN A 44 0.29 -4.40 11.38
N PRO A 45 0.16 -4.98 10.18
CA PRO A 45 -0.91 -5.92 9.89
C PRO A 45 -0.84 -7.15 10.81
N SER A 46 0.31 -7.42 11.43
CA SER A 46 0.45 -8.51 12.39
C SER A 46 -0.21 -8.24 13.75
N LYS A 47 -0.52 -6.99 14.09
CA LYS A 47 -1.18 -6.59 15.35
C LYS A 47 -2.68 -6.35 15.21
N ALA A 48 -3.21 -6.35 14.01
CA ALA A 48 -4.63 -6.15 13.77
C ALA A 48 -5.43 -7.36 14.33
N TYR A 49 -6.49 -7.07 15.08
CA TYR A 49 -7.35 -8.12 15.59
C TYR A 49 -8.22 -8.74 14.48
N TYR A 50 -8.79 -7.89 13.63
CA TYR A 50 -9.56 -8.32 12.47
C TYR A 50 -8.81 -8.05 11.18
N ARG A 51 -8.90 -8.99 10.24
CA ARG A 51 -8.43 -8.85 8.87
C ARG A 51 -9.49 -9.31 7.91
N ALA A 52 -9.68 -8.57 6.86
CA ALA A 52 -10.61 -8.92 5.81
C ALA A 52 -9.95 -8.75 4.45
N GLU A 53 -10.21 -9.67 3.55
CA GLU A 53 -9.88 -9.55 2.14
C GLU A 53 -11.16 -9.30 1.36
N LEU A 54 -11.15 -8.25 0.55
CA LEU A 54 -12.25 -7.86 -0.28
C LEU A 54 -12.10 -8.46 -1.68
N ALA A 55 -13.22 -8.73 -2.36
CA ALA A 55 -13.20 -9.14 -3.76
C ALA A 55 -12.77 -7.99 -4.68
N GLN A 56 -13.03 -6.75 -4.28
CA GLN A 56 -12.65 -5.54 -5.01
C GLN A 56 -11.94 -4.55 -4.10
N PRO A 57 -11.05 -3.71 -4.64
CA PRO A 57 -10.37 -2.70 -3.84
C PRO A 57 -11.35 -1.77 -3.12
N ALA A 58 -11.03 -1.44 -1.87
CA ALA A 58 -11.83 -0.50 -1.09
C ALA A 58 -11.82 0.89 -1.74
N ALA A 59 -12.99 1.53 -1.81
CA ALA A 59 -13.13 2.87 -2.36
C ALA A 59 -12.48 3.95 -1.47
N GLN A 60 -12.31 3.65 -0.19
CA GLN A 60 -11.75 4.56 0.82
C GLN A 60 -10.68 3.85 1.64
N PRO A 61 -9.58 4.55 1.98
CA PRO A 61 -8.50 3.96 2.80
C PRO A 61 -8.91 3.75 4.26
N LYS A 62 -9.92 4.47 4.74
CA LYS A 62 -10.49 4.32 6.07
C LYS A 62 -12.00 4.39 6.01
N ALA A 63 -12.65 3.53 6.79
CA ALA A 63 -14.11 3.54 6.90
C ALA A 63 -14.54 3.02 8.26
N ILE A 64 -15.76 3.36 8.66
CA ILE A 64 -16.37 2.83 9.88
C ILE A 64 -17.39 1.78 9.46
N ALA A 65 -17.21 0.57 9.97
CA ALA A 65 -18.14 -0.54 9.79
C ALA A 65 -18.18 -1.40 11.05
N GLY A 66 -19.37 -1.75 11.51
CA GLY A 66 -19.54 -2.54 12.74
C GLY A 66 -18.98 -1.87 13.99
N ASP A 67 -19.11 -0.56 14.12
CA ASP A 67 -18.55 0.26 15.20
C ASP A 67 -17.02 0.22 15.30
N LEU A 68 -16.36 -0.22 14.26
CA LEU A 68 -14.90 -0.30 14.14
C LEU A 68 -14.39 0.62 13.04
N VAL A 69 -13.22 1.19 13.28
CA VAL A 69 -12.48 1.92 12.25
C VAL A 69 -11.63 0.90 11.47
N TRP A 70 -11.91 0.78 10.20
CA TRP A 70 -11.16 -0.07 9.27
C TRP A 70 -10.15 0.74 8.49
N ALA A 71 -8.93 0.24 8.43
CA ALA A 71 -7.89 0.75 7.54
C ALA A 71 -7.71 -0.23 6.39
N CYS A 72 -7.93 0.24 5.17
CA CYS A 72 -7.85 -0.57 3.96
C CYS A 72 -6.71 -0.12 3.07
N ASN A 73 -5.99 -1.09 2.52
CA ASN A 73 -4.98 -0.90 1.50
C ASN A 73 -5.29 -1.84 0.33
N GLY A 74 -5.85 -1.30 -0.74
CA GLY A 74 -6.35 -2.12 -1.84
C GLY A 74 -7.51 -3.03 -1.39
N THR A 75 -7.32 -4.34 -1.46
CA THR A 75 -8.31 -5.35 -1.04
C THR A 75 -8.16 -5.78 0.42
N SER A 76 -7.06 -5.43 1.08
CA SER A 76 -6.80 -5.82 2.47
C SER A 76 -7.26 -4.75 3.45
N CYS A 77 -8.12 -5.13 4.39
CA CYS A 77 -8.62 -4.27 5.45
C CYS A 77 -8.28 -4.84 6.83
N THR A 78 -7.94 -3.97 7.76
CA THR A 78 -7.61 -4.34 9.14
C THR A 78 -8.34 -3.45 10.14
N ALA A 79 -8.67 -3.99 11.29
CA ALA A 79 -9.28 -3.25 12.40
C ALA A 79 -8.85 -3.79 13.75
N ASP A 80 -8.98 -2.95 14.77
CA ASP A 80 -8.73 -3.32 16.15
C ASP A 80 -9.89 -4.14 16.73
N LYS A 81 -9.67 -4.72 17.92
CA LYS A 81 -10.68 -5.53 18.60
C LYS A 81 -11.96 -4.73 18.87
N GLY A 82 -13.09 -5.31 18.51
CA GLY A 82 -14.42 -4.82 18.85
C GLY A 82 -15.16 -5.74 19.82
N THR A 83 -16.36 -5.34 20.20
CA THR A 83 -17.22 -6.08 21.14
C THR A 83 -18.24 -6.98 20.46
N SER A 84 -18.47 -6.80 19.15
CA SER A 84 -19.42 -7.58 18.39
C SER A 84 -18.83 -8.91 17.93
N ARG A 85 -19.71 -9.88 17.64
CA ARG A 85 -19.29 -11.18 17.12
C ARG A 85 -18.65 -11.02 15.72
N PRO A 86 -17.63 -11.82 15.38
CA PRO A 86 -16.94 -11.74 14.10
C PRO A 86 -17.87 -11.77 12.88
N LEU A 87 -18.86 -12.63 12.87
CA LEU A 87 -19.84 -12.74 11.78
C LEU A 87 -20.61 -11.41 11.58
N ARG A 88 -21.01 -10.76 12.66
CA ARG A 88 -21.72 -9.48 12.57
C ARG A 88 -20.82 -8.40 12.00
N ILE A 89 -19.58 -8.35 12.48
CA ILE A 89 -18.58 -7.40 11.97
C ILE A 89 -18.32 -7.63 10.49
N CYS A 90 -18.20 -8.88 10.07
CA CYS A 90 -18.04 -9.24 8.66
C CYS A 90 -19.23 -8.76 7.80
N ARG A 91 -20.46 -8.95 8.27
CA ARG A 91 -21.66 -8.48 7.57
C ARG A 91 -21.72 -6.97 7.44
N ASP A 92 -21.37 -6.25 8.50
CA ASP A 92 -21.34 -4.80 8.47
C ASP A 92 -20.26 -4.29 7.50
N LEU A 93 -19.12 -4.97 7.45
CA LEU A 93 -18.05 -4.69 6.49
C LEU A 93 -18.49 -4.98 5.05
N ASN A 94 -19.20 -6.11 4.84
CA ASN A 94 -19.78 -6.46 3.54
C ASN A 94 -20.72 -5.38 3.02
N ARG A 95 -21.59 -4.86 3.87
CA ARG A 95 -22.49 -3.76 3.49
C ARG A 95 -21.75 -2.49 3.08
N LYS A 96 -20.57 -2.29 3.64
CA LYS A 96 -19.76 -1.10 3.35
C LYS A 96 -18.90 -1.23 2.10
N PHE A 97 -18.27 -2.39 1.90
CA PHE A 97 -17.27 -2.60 0.87
C PHE A 97 -17.64 -3.65 -0.19
N GLY A 98 -18.74 -4.37 -0.01
CA GLY A 98 -19.14 -5.45 -0.89
C GLY A 98 -18.57 -6.81 -0.46
N GLU A 99 -18.44 -7.72 -1.41
CA GLU A 99 -18.07 -9.12 -1.14
C GLU A 99 -16.75 -9.25 -0.38
N ILE A 100 -16.77 -10.08 0.67
CA ILE A 100 -15.62 -10.43 1.48
C ILE A 100 -15.18 -11.85 1.09
N THR A 101 -13.94 -11.99 0.63
CA THR A 101 -13.39 -13.29 0.21
C THR A 101 -12.75 -14.05 1.36
N ASN A 102 -12.24 -13.34 2.36
CA ASN A 102 -11.66 -13.93 3.57
C ASN A 102 -11.85 -12.99 4.76
N PHE A 103 -12.08 -13.57 5.92
CA PHE A 103 -12.21 -12.83 7.18
C PHE A 103 -11.54 -13.58 8.31
N THR A 104 -10.68 -12.90 9.05
CA THR A 104 -9.92 -13.45 10.17
C THR A 104 -10.13 -12.60 11.43
N ALA A 105 -10.42 -13.24 12.53
CA ALA A 105 -10.53 -12.62 13.85
C ALA A 105 -9.56 -13.28 14.82
N LYS A 106 -8.72 -12.50 15.47
CA LYS A 106 -7.70 -13.00 16.43
C LYS A 106 -6.84 -14.13 15.85
N GLY A 107 -6.46 -14.03 14.57
CA GLY A 107 -5.68 -15.05 13.89
C GLY A 107 -6.46 -16.29 13.45
N GLU A 108 -7.75 -16.37 13.75
CA GLU A 108 -8.62 -17.48 13.34
C GLU A 108 -9.47 -17.07 12.14
N GLN A 109 -9.40 -17.86 11.08
CA GLN A 109 -10.20 -17.65 9.90
C GLN A 109 -11.67 -17.99 10.18
N LEU A 110 -12.57 -17.15 9.69
CA LEU A 110 -14.00 -17.41 9.76
C LEU A 110 -14.35 -18.69 9.00
N ALA A 111 -15.21 -19.54 9.58
CA ALA A 111 -15.65 -20.76 8.92
C ALA A 111 -16.33 -20.45 7.58
N ALA A 112 -16.21 -21.35 6.61
CA ALA A 112 -16.77 -21.15 5.27
C ALA A 112 -18.27 -20.85 5.29
N GLU A 113 -19.02 -21.54 6.15
CA GLU A 113 -20.46 -21.32 6.34
C GLU A 113 -20.77 -19.91 6.87
N ASP A 114 -19.96 -19.43 7.79
CA ASP A 114 -20.12 -18.09 8.35
C ASP A 114 -19.69 -17.01 7.35
N LEU A 115 -18.71 -17.30 6.52
CA LEU A 115 -18.31 -16.40 5.43
C LEU A 115 -19.42 -16.27 4.39
N GLU A 116 -20.10 -17.35 4.06
CA GLU A 116 -21.29 -17.32 3.19
C GLU A 116 -22.40 -16.47 3.81
N LYS A 117 -22.66 -16.64 5.10
CA LYS A 117 -23.64 -15.81 5.84
C LYS A 117 -23.21 -14.33 5.91
N CYS A 118 -21.91 -14.07 5.92
CA CYS A 118 -21.38 -12.72 5.88
C CYS A 118 -21.76 -12.02 4.57
N ASN A 119 -21.63 -12.73 3.46
CA ASN A 119 -21.89 -12.23 2.09
C ASN A 119 -23.36 -12.33 1.66
N GLY A 120 -24.14 -13.06 2.40
CA GLY A 120 -25.54 -13.34 2.09
C GLY A 120 -26.54 -12.27 2.48
#